data_fed41ae2edcfc5a5bf9e75e65ac88fad
#
_entry.id   fed41ae2edcfc5a5bf9e75e65ac88fad
#
_cell.length_a   1.000
_cell.length_b   1.000
_cell.length_c   1.000
_cell.angle_alpha   90.00
_cell.angle_beta   90.00
_cell.angle_gamma   90.00
#
_symmetry.space_group_name_H-M   'P 1'
#
loop_
_entity.id
_entity.type
_entity.pdbx_description
1 polymer ?
#
loop_
_entity_poly.entity_id
_entity_poly.type
_entity_poly.pdbx_seq_one_letter_code
_entity_poly.pdbx_strand_id
1 'polypeptide(L)'
;MKDRVIVAMSGGVDSSVAAALLVDQGFDVIGITMKTWGFMEVGGAPKHESGCCSLDAIFDAKSVAYKLGIPHYTVDFTKAFENSVIENFVDEYLNGRTPNPCVVCNRKIKWEELISKADSLDAKYIATGHYAKIEYNSSTNRYCLKNSADALKDQTYALWGVRQEHLSRTLLPLGNFTKVEIRQLAEKYELRTAKKPDSQEICFVADDNYERFLRERIPETINSVKKGKFIFNNKEVGEHKGIPFYTIGQRRGLGISFGKPLYVKKINKDNNTIILDEKENILENKVSAKDINFVSLHELKVGQAVFAKIRYSDKATLAHVLKSDKHSFEIEFTEPKNAVTPGQSVVLYDEMGYVLAGGIIE
;
A
#
# COMPACT_ATOMS: atom_id res chain seq x y z
N MET A 1 33.48 -7.22 -11.26
CA MET A 1 32.41 -8.17 -10.87
C MET A 1 31.08 -7.51 -11.21
N LYS A 2 30.08 -8.29 -11.59
CA LYS A 2 28.73 -7.76 -11.82
C LYS A 2 28.10 -7.42 -10.47
N ASP A 3 27.39 -6.29 -10.36
CA ASP A 3 26.62 -5.96 -9.17
C ASP A 3 25.51 -6.99 -8.97
N ARG A 4 25.40 -7.56 -7.76
CA ARG A 4 24.35 -8.52 -7.42
C ARG A 4 23.08 -7.81 -7.01
N VAL A 5 21.94 -8.33 -7.49
CA VAL A 5 20.59 -7.82 -7.19
C VAL A 5 19.64 -8.94 -6.82
N ILE A 6 18.88 -8.75 -5.74
CA ILE A 6 17.76 -9.61 -5.39
C ILE A 6 16.48 -9.05 -5.98
N VAL A 7 15.77 -9.85 -6.76
CA VAL A 7 14.47 -9.48 -7.33
C VAL A 7 13.36 -10.16 -6.54
N ALA A 8 12.44 -9.35 -5.99
CA ALA A 8 11.21 -9.85 -5.37
C ALA A 8 10.27 -10.39 -6.47
N MET A 9 10.12 -11.70 -6.54
CA MET A 9 9.33 -12.40 -7.56
C MET A 9 8.02 -12.92 -6.95
N SER A 10 6.91 -12.29 -7.28
CA SER A 10 5.56 -12.68 -6.81
C SER A 10 4.87 -13.71 -7.70
N GLY A 11 5.53 -14.20 -8.76
CA GLY A 11 4.89 -15.02 -9.78
C GLY A 11 3.90 -14.27 -10.68
N GLY A 12 3.86 -12.95 -10.63
CA GLY A 12 3.12 -12.08 -11.55
C GLY A 12 3.98 -11.63 -12.73
N VAL A 13 3.33 -11.07 -13.77
CA VAL A 13 4.00 -10.59 -14.99
C VAL A 13 5.04 -9.50 -14.70
N ASP A 14 4.71 -8.56 -13.81
CA ASP A 14 5.55 -7.39 -13.53
C ASP A 14 6.89 -7.79 -12.90
N SER A 15 6.88 -8.61 -11.85
CA SER A 15 8.11 -9.09 -11.21
C SER A 15 8.93 -10.00 -12.14
N SER A 16 8.27 -10.73 -13.03
CA SER A 16 8.93 -11.59 -14.02
C SER A 16 9.69 -10.75 -15.07
N VAL A 17 9.06 -9.70 -15.60
CA VAL A 17 9.71 -8.79 -16.55
C VAL A 17 10.81 -7.97 -15.86
N ALA A 18 10.60 -7.55 -14.61
CA ALA A 18 11.65 -6.87 -13.86
C ALA A 18 12.93 -7.72 -13.74
N ALA A 19 12.78 -9.02 -13.46
CA ALA A 19 13.90 -9.95 -13.41
C ALA A 19 14.60 -10.08 -14.79
N ALA A 20 13.81 -10.26 -15.88
CA ALA A 20 14.33 -10.39 -17.23
C ALA A 20 15.13 -9.14 -17.68
N LEU A 21 14.61 -7.94 -17.42
CA LEU A 21 15.29 -6.68 -17.73
C LEU A 21 16.62 -6.53 -17.00
N LEU A 22 16.69 -6.96 -15.75
CA LEU A 22 17.95 -6.89 -14.97
C LEU A 22 18.99 -7.92 -15.44
N VAL A 23 18.56 -9.10 -15.88
CA VAL A 23 19.43 -10.08 -16.52
C VAL A 23 20.02 -9.50 -17.83
N ASP A 24 19.17 -8.90 -18.68
CA ASP A 24 19.60 -8.25 -19.92
C ASP A 24 20.58 -7.07 -19.68
N GLN A 25 20.39 -6.33 -18.57
CA GLN A 25 21.30 -5.27 -18.15
C GLN A 25 22.62 -5.78 -17.57
N GLY A 26 22.75 -7.09 -17.43
CA GLY A 26 23.99 -7.75 -17.03
C GLY A 26 24.22 -7.84 -15.52
N PHE A 27 23.21 -7.63 -14.69
CA PHE A 27 23.31 -7.88 -13.24
C PHE A 27 23.50 -9.36 -12.90
N ASP A 28 24.07 -9.65 -11.73
CA ASP A 28 24.03 -10.97 -11.09
C ASP A 28 22.71 -11.09 -10.31
N VAL A 29 21.68 -11.69 -10.94
CA VAL A 29 20.29 -11.68 -10.46
C VAL A 29 19.99 -12.92 -9.63
N ILE A 30 19.40 -12.74 -8.45
CA ILE A 30 18.81 -13.79 -7.62
C ILE A 30 17.32 -13.50 -7.44
N GLY A 31 16.46 -14.45 -7.80
CA GLY A 31 15.03 -14.38 -7.55
C GLY A 31 14.66 -14.78 -6.12
N ILE A 32 13.84 -14.00 -5.45
CA ILE A 32 13.24 -14.37 -4.15
C ILE A 32 11.73 -14.25 -4.20
N THR A 33 11.03 -15.34 -3.91
CA THR A 33 9.60 -15.30 -3.56
C THR A 33 9.45 -15.23 -2.05
N MET A 34 8.76 -14.19 -1.58
CA MET A 34 8.46 -13.99 -0.17
C MET A 34 7.19 -14.74 0.20
N LYS A 35 7.29 -15.72 1.08
CA LYS A 35 6.13 -16.34 1.72
C LYS A 35 5.74 -15.47 2.90
N THR A 36 4.61 -14.75 2.80
CA THR A 36 4.17 -13.74 3.79
C THR A 36 3.01 -14.22 4.65
N TRP A 37 2.29 -15.27 4.26
CA TRP A 37 1.20 -15.89 5.04
C TRP A 37 1.01 -17.34 4.67
N GLY A 38 0.40 -18.13 5.58
CA GLY A 38 0.06 -19.52 5.36
C GLY A 38 -1.33 -19.65 4.73
N PHE A 39 -1.49 -20.56 3.77
CA PHE A 39 -2.75 -20.79 3.06
C PHE A 39 -3.93 -21.11 3.99
N MET A 40 -3.68 -21.82 5.08
CA MET A 40 -4.70 -22.19 6.08
C MET A 40 -5.01 -21.09 7.08
N GLU A 41 -4.15 -20.09 7.21
CA GLU A 41 -4.25 -19.03 8.23
C GLU A 41 -5.17 -17.87 7.82
N VAL A 42 -5.50 -17.77 6.53
CA VAL A 42 -6.33 -16.68 5.98
C VAL A 42 -7.74 -17.13 5.58
N GLY A 43 -8.26 -18.19 6.21
CA GLY A 43 -9.66 -18.62 6.06
C GLY A 43 -9.96 -19.54 4.87
N GLY A 44 -8.97 -20.34 4.43
CA GLY A 44 -9.17 -21.38 3.40
C GLY A 44 -9.13 -20.86 1.96
N ALA A 45 -9.23 -21.78 0.99
CA ALA A 45 -9.09 -21.51 -0.42
C ALA A 45 -10.14 -20.50 -0.92
N PRO A 46 -9.74 -19.31 -1.37
CA PRO A 46 -10.62 -18.52 -2.23
C PRO A 46 -10.83 -19.31 -3.54
N LYS A 47 -11.99 -19.18 -4.15
CA LYS A 47 -12.29 -19.77 -5.48
C LYS A 47 -11.37 -19.23 -6.60
N HIS A 48 -10.50 -18.25 -6.29
CA HIS A 48 -9.48 -17.71 -7.18
C HIS A 48 -8.17 -17.57 -6.38
N GLU A 49 -7.18 -18.40 -6.72
CA GLU A 49 -5.81 -18.40 -6.17
C GLU A 49 -5.00 -17.18 -6.68
N SER A 50 -5.36 -15.97 -6.28
CA SER A 50 -4.75 -14.74 -6.81
C SER A 50 -3.67 -14.11 -5.90
N GLY A 51 -3.34 -14.72 -4.76
CA GLY A 51 -2.32 -14.21 -3.84
C GLY A 51 -0.89 -14.51 -4.29
N CYS A 52 0.05 -13.57 -4.02
CA CYS A 52 1.48 -13.74 -4.33
C CYS A 52 2.17 -14.88 -3.55
N CYS A 53 1.50 -15.50 -2.60
CA CYS A 53 2.00 -16.60 -1.77
C CYS A 53 1.33 -17.95 -2.09
N SER A 54 0.50 -18.06 -3.15
CA SER A 54 -0.05 -19.33 -3.57
C SER A 54 1.03 -20.26 -4.12
N LEU A 55 0.82 -21.59 -4.05
CA LEU A 55 1.75 -22.56 -4.62
C LEU A 55 1.97 -22.32 -6.12
N ASP A 56 0.91 -21.92 -6.85
CA ASP A 56 1.00 -21.59 -8.27
C ASP A 56 1.86 -20.36 -8.52
N ALA A 57 1.75 -19.33 -7.66
CA ALA A 57 2.58 -18.13 -7.77
C ALA A 57 4.07 -18.45 -7.53
N ILE A 58 4.36 -19.28 -6.54
CA ILE A 58 5.74 -19.77 -6.27
C ILE A 58 6.26 -20.59 -7.47
N PHE A 59 5.42 -21.46 -8.02
CA PHE A 59 5.78 -22.27 -9.19
C PHE A 59 6.01 -21.40 -10.44
N ASP A 60 5.18 -20.39 -10.66
CA ASP A 60 5.36 -19.42 -11.75
C ASP A 60 6.68 -18.66 -11.63
N ALA A 61 6.98 -18.13 -10.43
CA ALA A 61 8.25 -17.45 -10.17
C ALA A 61 9.45 -18.35 -10.43
N LYS A 62 9.39 -19.60 -9.95
CA LYS A 62 10.42 -20.63 -10.16
C LYS A 62 10.63 -20.96 -11.63
N SER A 63 9.53 -21.12 -12.38
CA SER A 63 9.60 -21.40 -13.83
C SER A 63 10.22 -20.25 -14.62
N VAL A 64 9.88 -19.00 -14.26
CA VAL A 64 10.49 -17.80 -14.85
C VAL A 64 11.99 -17.75 -14.54
N ALA A 65 12.37 -17.95 -13.27
CA ALA A 65 13.77 -17.95 -12.85
C ALA A 65 14.58 -19.03 -13.59
N TYR A 66 14.02 -20.24 -13.72
CA TYR A 66 14.65 -21.32 -14.50
C TYR A 66 14.88 -20.91 -15.95
N LYS A 67 13.86 -20.31 -16.61
CA LYS A 67 13.98 -19.83 -18.00
C LYS A 67 15.06 -18.76 -18.16
N LEU A 68 15.18 -17.85 -17.17
CA LEU A 68 16.18 -16.79 -17.17
C LEU A 68 17.57 -17.26 -16.75
N GLY A 69 17.73 -18.52 -16.34
CA GLY A 69 19.01 -19.08 -15.87
C GLY A 69 19.50 -18.46 -14.56
N ILE A 70 18.58 -17.99 -13.70
CA ILE A 70 18.92 -17.37 -12.41
C ILE A 70 18.54 -18.27 -11.24
N PRO A 71 19.29 -18.26 -10.12
CA PRO A 71 18.92 -18.93 -8.89
C PRO A 71 17.62 -18.32 -8.31
N HIS A 72 16.78 -19.18 -7.70
CA HIS A 72 15.53 -18.73 -7.08
C HIS A 72 15.33 -19.42 -5.72
N TYR A 73 14.94 -18.63 -4.73
CA TYR A 73 14.64 -19.09 -3.38
C TYR A 73 13.27 -18.63 -2.91
N THR A 74 12.60 -19.48 -2.15
CA THR A 74 11.41 -19.08 -1.38
C THR A 74 11.85 -18.82 0.06
N VAL A 75 11.61 -17.62 0.56
CA VAL A 75 12.01 -17.21 1.91
C VAL A 75 10.76 -16.97 2.74
N ASP A 76 10.76 -17.49 3.96
CA ASP A 76 9.64 -17.38 4.90
C ASP A 76 9.72 -16.05 5.66
N PHE A 77 8.77 -15.16 5.43
CA PHE A 77 8.55 -13.92 6.13
C PHE A 77 7.23 -13.90 6.92
N THR A 78 6.60 -15.06 7.11
CA THR A 78 5.26 -15.17 7.74
C THR A 78 5.23 -14.47 9.09
N LYS A 79 6.21 -14.74 9.96
CA LYS A 79 6.26 -14.13 11.30
C LYS A 79 6.45 -12.61 11.25
N ALA A 80 7.31 -12.11 10.37
CA ALA A 80 7.52 -10.66 10.21
C ALA A 80 6.28 -9.97 9.65
N PHE A 81 5.59 -10.62 8.70
CA PHE A 81 4.35 -10.13 8.11
C PHE A 81 3.21 -10.10 9.13
N GLU A 82 3.08 -11.14 9.92
CA GLU A 82 2.13 -11.23 11.03
C GLU A 82 2.30 -10.05 11.99
N ASN A 83 3.48 -9.90 12.56
CA ASN A 83 3.78 -8.93 13.61
C ASN A 83 3.72 -7.46 13.11
N SER A 84 3.91 -7.20 11.83
CA SER A 84 3.97 -5.83 11.31
C SER A 84 2.74 -5.45 10.49
N VAL A 85 2.24 -6.33 9.62
CA VAL A 85 1.17 -5.99 8.68
C VAL A 85 -0.19 -6.41 9.22
N ILE A 86 -0.32 -7.67 9.68
CA ILE A 86 -1.61 -8.19 10.14
C ILE A 86 -2.00 -7.58 11.49
N GLU A 87 -1.07 -7.51 12.45
CA GLU A 87 -1.34 -6.85 13.74
C GLU A 87 -1.73 -5.39 13.55
N ASN A 88 -0.99 -4.64 12.71
CA ASN A 88 -1.35 -3.25 12.40
C ASN A 88 -2.75 -3.14 11.76
N PHE A 89 -3.07 -4.05 10.84
CA PHE A 89 -4.38 -4.07 10.19
C PHE A 89 -5.52 -4.29 11.20
N VAL A 90 -5.35 -5.23 12.11
CA VAL A 90 -6.30 -5.53 13.19
C VAL A 90 -6.43 -4.35 14.14
N ASP A 91 -5.33 -3.81 14.62
CA ASP A 91 -5.30 -2.71 15.59
C ASP A 91 -5.95 -1.44 15.04
N GLU A 92 -5.68 -1.08 13.79
CA GLU A 92 -6.30 0.09 13.17
C GLU A 92 -7.84 -0.06 13.13
N TYR A 93 -8.37 -1.22 12.70
CA TYR A 93 -9.82 -1.44 12.71
C TYR A 93 -10.43 -1.46 14.10
N LEU A 94 -9.79 -2.08 15.09
CA LEU A 94 -10.25 -2.05 16.48
C LEU A 94 -10.27 -0.64 17.08
N ASN A 95 -9.48 0.27 16.52
CA ASN A 95 -9.45 1.68 16.88
C ASN A 95 -10.39 2.55 16.02
N GLY A 96 -11.22 1.96 15.15
CA GLY A 96 -12.13 2.69 14.26
C GLY A 96 -11.41 3.48 13.17
N ARG A 97 -10.18 3.08 12.82
CA ARG A 97 -9.34 3.64 11.77
C ARG A 97 -9.31 2.68 10.59
N THR A 98 -8.92 3.15 9.42
CA THR A 98 -8.85 2.30 8.23
C THR A 98 -7.39 2.10 7.82
N PRO A 99 -6.83 0.89 7.98
CA PRO A 99 -5.42 0.61 7.68
C PRO A 99 -5.07 0.72 6.20
N ASN A 100 -3.78 0.91 5.93
CA ASN A 100 -3.20 0.74 4.60
C ASN A 100 -2.11 -0.36 4.62
N PRO A 101 -2.51 -1.64 4.56
CA PRO A 101 -1.57 -2.75 4.72
C PRO A 101 -0.52 -2.81 3.62
N CYS A 102 -0.81 -2.30 2.40
CA CYS A 102 0.17 -2.27 1.31
C CYS A 102 1.34 -1.33 1.61
N VAL A 103 1.09 -0.17 2.21
CA VAL A 103 2.15 0.76 2.64
C VAL A 103 3.01 0.12 3.73
N VAL A 104 2.38 -0.50 4.73
CA VAL A 104 3.09 -1.19 5.82
C VAL A 104 3.92 -2.36 5.26
N CYS A 105 3.34 -3.20 4.39
CA CYS A 105 4.04 -4.32 3.76
C CYS A 105 5.24 -3.85 2.92
N ASN A 106 5.07 -2.79 2.12
CA ASN A 106 6.19 -2.25 1.37
C ASN A 106 7.31 -1.82 2.33
N ARG A 107 7.00 -0.99 3.33
CA ARG A 107 7.98 -0.47 4.28
C ARG A 107 8.69 -1.59 5.06
N LYS A 108 7.92 -2.49 5.69
CA LYS A 108 8.43 -3.47 6.66
C LYS A 108 8.94 -4.75 6.00
N ILE A 109 8.21 -5.31 5.06
CA ILE A 109 8.54 -6.62 4.48
C ILE A 109 9.37 -6.49 3.21
N LYS A 110 8.88 -5.72 2.22
CA LYS A 110 9.55 -5.64 0.92
C LYS A 110 10.82 -4.79 0.93
N TRP A 111 11.02 -3.95 1.95
CA TRP A 111 12.24 -3.18 2.06
C TRP A 111 13.06 -3.56 3.29
N GLU A 112 12.55 -3.44 4.51
CA GLU A 112 13.37 -3.74 5.69
C GLU A 112 13.86 -5.21 5.70
N GLU A 113 12.93 -6.19 5.59
CA GLU A 113 13.29 -7.62 5.64
C GLU A 113 14.07 -8.09 4.40
N LEU A 114 13.64 -7.65 3.18
CA LEU A 114 14.30 -8.09 1.96
C LEU A 114 15.71 -7.50 1.82
N ILE A 115 15.96 -6.28 2.30
CA ILE A 115 17.32 -5.70 2.35
C ILE A 115 18.19 -6.46 3.34
N SER A 116 17.67 -6.81 4.52
CA SER A 116 18.40 -7.68 5.45
C SER A 116 18.78 -9.02 4.82
N LYS A 117 17.88 -9.58 4.00
CA LYS A 117 18.17 -10.79 3.22
C LYS A 117 19.20 -10.54 2.11
N ALA A 118 19.15 -9.38 1.46
CA ALA A 118 20.14 -8.98 0.47
C ALA A 118 21.54 -8.89 1.07
N ASP A 119 21.65 -8.32 2.28
CA ASP A 119 22.93 -8.26 3.01
C ASP A 119 23.50 -9.66 3.30
N SER A 120 22.63 -10.61 3.68
CA SER A 120 23.06 -12.00 3.93
C SER A 120 23.53 -12.77 2.67
N LEU A 121 23.25 -12.24 1.49
CA LEU A 121 23.63 -12.81 0.18
C LEU A 121 24.62 -11.94 -0.57
N ASP A 122 25.27 -10.98 0.09
CA ASP A 122 26.20 -10.01 -0.49
C ASP A 122 25.60 -9.30 -1.73
N ALA A 123 24.29 -9.02 -1.71
CA ALA A 123 23.62 -8.32 -2.79
C ALA A 123 23.57 -6.81 -2.52
N LYS A 124 24.10 -6.04 -3.48
CA LYS A 124 24.15 -4.59 -3.39
C LYS A 124 22.76 -3.95 -3.51
N TYR A 125 21.89 -4.53 -4.31
CA TYR A 125 20.56 -3.99 -4.63
C TYR A 125 19.46 -4.99 -4.36
N ILE A 126 18.26 -4.45 -4.11
CA ILE A 126 17.00 -5.15 -4.27
C ILE A 126 16.24 -4.56 -5.46
N ALA A 127 15.36 -5.37 -6.08
CA ALA A 127 14.51 -4.91 -7.15
C ALA A 127 13.09 -5.47 -7.01
N THR A 128 12.12 -4.73 -7.50
CA THR A 128 10.71 -5.13 -7.50
C THR A 128 10.04 -4.73 -8.80
N GLY A 129 8.88 -5.34 -9.09
CA GLY A 129 8.02 -4.99 -10.22
C GLY A 129 7.10 -3.79 -9.97
N HIS A 130 7.46 -2.84 -9.10
CA HIS A 130 6.65 -1.65 -8.87
C HIS A 130 6.79 -0.63 -10.01
N TYR A 131 5.67 0.03 -10.33
CA TYR A 131 5.61 1.13 -11.27
C TYR A 131 5.91 2.45 -10.56
N ALA A 132 7.17 2.79 -10.46
CA ALA A 132 7.70 4.05 -9.95
C ALA A 132 9.12 4.23 -10.48
N LYS A 133 9.67 5.46 -10.38
CA LYS A 133 11.07 5.77 -10.74
C LYS A 133 11.82 6.20 -9.51
N ILE A 134 13.11 5.87 -9.47
CA ILE A 134 14.05 6.39 -8.46
C ILE A 134 15.13 7.16 -9.20
N GLU A 135 15.30 8.42 -8.83
CA GLU A 135 16.31 9.32 -9.39
C GLU A 135 17.14 9.92 -8.24
N TYR A 136 18.47 10.02 -8.43
CA TYR A 136 19.32 10.68 -7.45
C TYR A 136 19.42 12.18 -7.76
N ASN A 137 19.11 13.01 -6.78
CA ASN A 137 19.21 14.45 -6.86
C ASN A 137 20.48 14.93 -6.11
N SER A 138 21.49 15.34 -6.86
CA SER A 138 22.78 15.79 -6.32
C SER A 138 22.67 17.10 -5.52
N SER A 139 21.69 17.96 -5.82
CA SER A 139 21.51 19.22 -5.09
C SER A 139 20.99 19.00 -3.67
N THR A 140 20.14 18.00 -3.47
CA THR A 140 19.60 17.67 -2.15
C THR A 140 20.31 16.48 -1.50
N ASN A 141 21.21 15.80 -2.23
CA ASN A 141 21.85 14.56 -1.81
C ASN A 141 20.83 13.48 -1.41
N ARG A 142 19.74 13.34 -2.20
CA ARG A 142 18.64 12.40 -1.90
C ARG A 142 18.28 11.55 -3.11
N TYR A 143 17.86 10.34 -2.84
CA TYR A 143 17.14 9.51 -3.79
C TYR A 143 15.67 9.92 -3.79
N CYS A 144 15.17 10.32 -4.94
CA CYS A 144 13.83 10.84 -5.14
C CYS A 144 12.95 9.77 -5.77
N LEU A 145 11.76 9.58 -5.24
CA LEU A 145 10.74 8.71 -5.81
C LEU A 145 9.85 9.56 -6.73
N LYS A 146 9.64 9.12 -7.98
CA LYS A 146 8.89 9.84 -9.00
C LYS A 146 7.85 8.94 -9.65
N ASN A 147 6.75 9.53 -10.09
CA ASN A 147 5.70 8.86 -10.82
C ASN A 147 6.24 8.04 -12.00
N SER A 148 5.63 6.89 -12.23
CA SER A 148 5.92 6.03 -13.39
C SER A 148 5.47 6.66 -14.70
N ALA A 149 5.88 6.07 -15.82
CA ALA A 149 5.39 6.45 -17.14
C ALA A 149 3.89 6.10 -17.34
N ASP A 150 3.41 5.05 -16.64
CA ASP A 150 2.01 4.64 -16.64
C ASP A 150 1.26 5.28 -15.47
N ALA A 151 0.54 6.36 -15.73
CA ALA A 151 -0.22 7.08 -14.69
C ALA A 151 -1.33 6.23 -14.05
N LEU A 152 -1.87 5.21 -14.76
CA LEU A 152 -2.91 4.33 -14.24
C LEU A 152 -2.35 3.23 -13.34
N LYS A 153 -1.06 2.91 -13.50
CA LYS A 153 -0.36 1.88 -12.73
C LYS A 153 0.63 2.46 -11.71
N ASP A 154 0.73 3.79 -11.62
CA ASP A 154 1.63 4.44 -10.68
C ASP A 154 1.44 3.94 -9.25
N GLN A 155 2.53 3.54 -8.60
CA GLN A 155 2.53 2.96 -7.26
C GLN A 155 3.30 3.79 -6.23
N THR A 156 3.69 5.02 -6.58
CA THR A 156 4.41 5.91 -5.67
C THR A 156 3.67 6.17 -4.37
N TYR A 157 2.32 6.22 -4.43
CA TYR A 157 1.48 6.33 -3.24
C TYR A 157 1.73 5.20 -2.22
N ALA A 158 2.00 3.99 -2.65
CA ALA A 158 2.26 2.87 -1.75
C ALA A 158 3.72 2.79 -1.28
N LEU A 159 4.61 3.62 -1.85
CA LEU A 159 6.05 3.59 -1.61
C LEU A 159 6.57 4.77 -0.78
N TRP A 160 5.74 5.72 -0.40
CA TRP A 160 6.16 6.92 0.31
C TRP A 160 6.93 6.62 1.62
N GLY A 161 6.64 5.50 2.26
CA GLY A 161 7.26 5.09 3.52
C GLY A 161 8.66 4.47 3.39
N VAL A 162 9.17 4.30 2.17
CA VAL A 162 10.52 3.73 1.94
C VAL A 162 11.58 4.77 2.30
N ARG A 163 12.52 4.41 3.17
CA ARG A 163 13.56 5.29 3.67
C ARG A 163 14.68 5.52 2.67
N GLN A 164 15.45 6.59 2.84
CA GLN A 164 16.56 6.97 1.96
C GLN A 164 17.63 5.90 1.81
N GLU A 165 18.03 5.26 2.92
CA GLU A 165 19.00 4.16 2.90
C GLU A 165 18.51 2.99 2.05
N HIS A 166 17.20 2.74 2.02
CA HIS A 166 16.60 1.69 1.22
C HIS A 166 16.45 2.11 -0.26
N LEU A 167 16.00 3.36 -0.51
CA LEU A 167 15.88 3.87 -1.87
C LEU A 167 17.21 3.83 -2.63
N SER A 168 18.33 4.13 -1.95
CA SER A 168 19.68 4.09 -2.53
C SER A 168 20.09 2.70 -3.04
N ARG A 169 19.45 1.65 -2.52
CA ARG A 169 19.71 0.25 -2.84
C ARG A 169 18.58 -0.40 -3.64
N THR A 170 17.66 0.39 -4.19
CA THR A 170 16.44 -0.10 -4.87
C THR A 170 16.50 0.16 -6.36
N LEU A 171 16.18 -0.88 -7.14
CA LEU A 171 15.99 -0.78 -8.58
C LEU A 171 14.49 -1.03 -8.91
N LEU A 172 13.89 -0.14 -9.69
CA LEU A 172 12.52 -0.24 -10.17
C LEU A 172 12.51 -0.27 -11.71
N PRO A 173 12.80 -1.43 -12.33
CA PRO A 173 13.02 -1.51 -13.78
C PRO A 173 11.81 -1.13 -14.62
N LEU A 174 10.61 -1.21 -14.04
CA LEU A 174 9.35 -0.97 -14.77
C LEU A 174 8.93 0.50 -14.86
N GLY A 175 9.59 1.39 -14.11
CA GLY A 175 9.15 2.78 -13.97
C GLY A 175 9.02 3.57 -15.28
N ASN A 176 9.74 3.18 -16.33
CA ASN A 176 9.71 3.84 -17.65
C ASN A 176 8.78 3.16 -18.66
N PHE A 177 8.07 2.12 -18.28
CA PHE A 177 7.20 1.34 -19.16
C PHE A 177 5.73 1.47 -18.77
N THR A 178 4.86 1.40 -19.76
CA THR A 178 3.43 1.18 -19.57
C THR A 178 3.12 -0.29 -19.35
N LYS A 179 1.98 -0.61 -18.77
CA LYS A 179 1.54 -2.00 -18.59
C LYS A 179 1.43 -2.77 -19.91
N VAL A 180 1.06 -2.09 -20.97
CA VAL A 180 0.99 -2.70 -22.32
C VAL A 180 2.37 -3.14 -22.78
N GLU A 181 3.37 -2.26 -22.68
CA GLU A 181 4.77 -2.57 -23.01
C GLU A 181 5.34 -3.71 -22.14
N ILE A 182 5.01 -3.74 -20.84
CA ILE A 182 5.42 -4.83 -19.96
C ILE A 182 4.84 -6.18 -20.42
N ARG A 183 3.57 -6.24 -20.85
CA ARG A 183 2.99 -7.46 -21.40
C ARG A 183 3.66 -7.87 -22.72
N GLN A 184 3.97 -6.93 -23.61
CA GLN A 184 4.72 -7.19 -24.84
C GLN A 184 6.13 -7.72 -24.54
N LEU A 185 6.82 -7.14 -23.55
CA LEU A 185 8.11 -7.65 -23.09
C LEU A 185 7.99 -9.06 -22.52
N ALA A 186 6.96 -9.35 -21.73
CA ALA A 186 6.71 -10.67 -21.19
C ALA A 186 6.48 -11.71 -22.30
N GLU A 187 5.78 -11.35 -23.38
CA GLU A 187 5.60 -12.20 -24.56
C GLU A 187 6.92 -12.35 -25.33
N LYS A 188 7.68 -11.28 -25.54
CA LYS A 188 9.00 -11.31 -26.21
C LYS A 188 9.99 -12.24 -25.47
N TYR A 189 9.98 -12.21 -24.14
CA TYR A 189 10.77 -13.11 -23.31
C TYR A 189 10.13 -14.49 -23.17
N GLU A 190 8.96 -14.70 -23.80
CA GLU A 190 8.15 -15.94 -23.72
C GLU A 190 7.91 -16.39 -22.27
N LEU A 191 7.63 -15.47 -21.37
CA LEU A 191 7.38 -15.76 -19.96
C LEU A 191 5.96 -16.34 -19.81
N ARG A 192 5.84 -17.45 -19.08
CA ARG A 192 4.52 -18.07 -18.84
C ARG A 192 3.53 -17.15 -18.13
N THR A 193 4.03 -16.13 -17.43
CA THR A 193 3.24 -15.13 -16.70
C THR A 193 2.66 -14.04 -17.59
N ALA A 194 2.96 -13.98 -18.89
CA ALA A 194 2.55 -12.90 -19.80
C ALA A 194 1.04 -12.61 -19.80
N LYS A 195 0.22 -13.69 -19.74
CA LYS A 195 -1.25 -13.60 -19.75
C LYS A 195 -1.88 -13.63 -18.35
N LYS A 196 -1.08 -13.65 -17.27
CA LYS A 196 -1.59 -13.69 -15.90
C LYS A 196 -2.31 -12.37 -15.55
N PRO A 197 -3.50 -12.43 -14.93
CA PRO A 197 -4.20 -11.23 -14.47
C PRO A 197 -3.43 -10.51 -13.35
N ASP A 198 -3.68 -9.21 -13.19
CA ASP A 198 -3.09 -8.42 -12.11
C ASP A 198 -3.83 -8.73 -10.79
N SER A 199 -3.09 -8.79 -9.69
CA SER A 199 -3.68 -8.82 -8.35
C SER A 199 -4.27 -7.43 -8.02
N GLN A 200 -5.54 -7.37 -7.60
CA GLN A 200 -6.26 -6.12 -7.35
C GLN A 200 -6.67 -5.93 -5.89
N GLU A 201 -6.55 -6.96 -5.04
CA GLU A 201 -7.07 -6.97 -3.67
C GLU A 201 -5.95 -7.03 -2.63
N ILE A 202 -6.32 -6.81 -1.36
CA ILE A 202 -5.42 -7.04 -0.22
C ILE A 202 -5.06 -8.51 -0.21
N CYS A 203 -3.78 -8.84 -0.35
CA CYS A 203 -3.31 -10.20 -0.63
C CYS A 203 -3.70 -11.27 0.41
N PHE A 204 -3.98 -10.88 1.65
CA PHE A 204 -4.41 -11.77 2.74
C PHE A 204 -5.91 -11.67 3.07
N VAL A 205 -6.67 -10.84 2.34
CA VAL A 205 -8.14 -10.74 2.40
C VAL A 205 -8.69 -11.00 1.00
N ALA A 206 -8.53 -12.23 0.52
CA ALA A 206 -8.74 -12.60 -0.87
C ALA A 206 -10.19 -12.48 -1.39
N ASP A 207 -11.17 -12.41 -0.49
CA ASP A 207 -12.60 -12.25 -0.80
C ASP A 207 -13.12 -10.81 -0.57
N ASP A 208 -12.20 -9.86 -0.35
CA ASP A 208 -12.48 -8.45 0.02
C ASP A 208 -13.40 -8.30 1.26
N ASN A 209 -13.47 -9.35 2.08
CA ASN A 209 -14.30 -9.39 3.28
C ASN A 209 -13.44 -9.28 4.55
N TYR A 210 -12.99 -8.06 4.86
CA TYR A 210 -12.18 -7.81 6.04
C TYR A 210 -12.94 -8.12 7.35
N GLU A 211 -14.29 -8.01 7.38
CA GLU A 211 -15.09 -8.39 8.55
C GLU A 211 -14.95 -9.89 8.85
N ARG A 212 -15.04 -10.75 7.82
CA ARG A 212 -14.80 -12.19 7.97
C ARG A 212 -13.39 -12.43 8.50
N PHE A 213 -12.40 -11.79 7.90
CA PHE A 213 -10.99 -11.91 8.32
C PHE A 213 -10.82 -11.56 9.80
N LEU A 214 -11.36 -10.44 10.28
CA LEU A 214 -11.29 -10.05 11.69
C LEU A 214 -11.97 -11.08 12.61
N ARG A 215 -13.13 -11.60 12.21
CA ARG A 215 -13.88 -12.62 12.98
C ARG A 215 -13.11 -13.93 13.12
N GLU A 216 -12.44 -14.35 12.08
CA GLU A 216 -11.64 -15.58 12.08
C GLU A 216 -10.31 -15.38 12.81
N ARG A 217 -9.72 -14.22 12.71
CA ARG A 217 -8.39 -13.92 13.24
C ARG A 217 -8.38 -13.65 14.75
N ILE A 218 -9.36 -12.91 15.23
CA ILE A 218 -9.47 -12.49 16.63
C ILE A 218 -10.88 -12.75 17.18
N PRO A 219 -11.39 -14.01 17.14
CA PRO A 219 -12.77 -14.32 17.43
C PRO A 219 -13.21 -13.86 18.84
N GLU A 220 -12.38 -14.04 19.85
CA GLU A 220 -12.68 -13.65 21.23
C GLU A 220 -12.86 -12.13 21.35
N THR A 221 -11.93 -11.36 20.76
CA THR A 221 -11.98 -9.89 20.75
C THR A 221 -13.20 -9.40 19.99
N ILE A 222 -13.45 -9.93 18.80
CA ILE A 222 -14.58 -9.51 17.95
C ILE A 222 -15.93 -9.88 18.59
N ASN A 223 -16.04 -11.02 19.24
CA ASN A 223 -17.26 -11.42 19.95
C ASN A 223 -17.55 -10.54 21.18
N SER A 224 -16.52 -9.90 21.75
CA SER A 224 -16.66 -8.92 22.83
C SER A 224 -17.02 -7.51 22.37
N VAL A 225 -16.94 -7.22 21.06
CA VAL A 225 -17.27 -5.91 20.49
C VAL A 225 -18.75 -5.60 20.71
N LYS A 226 -19.01 -4.51 21.42
CA LYS A 226 -20.36 -4.08 21.73
C LYS A 226 -21.01 -3.36 20.54
N LYS A 227 -22.29 -3.59 20.36
CA LYS A 227 -23.12 -2.73 19.51
C LYS A 227 -23.10 -1.31 20.03
N GLY A 228 -23.24 -0.34 19.14
CA GLY A 228 -23.31 1.07 19.49
C GLY A 228 -24.34 1.79 18.63
N LYS A 229 -24.37 3.12 18.70
CA LYS A 229 -25.44 3.92 18.12
C LYS A 229 -24.99 4.70 16.89
N PHE A 230 -25.82 4.69 15.86
CA PHE A 230 -25.73 5.68 14.78
C PHE A 230 -26.40 6.98 15.20
N ILE A 231 -25.66 8.07 15.03
CA ILE A 231 -26.13 9.43 15.36
C ILE A 231 -26.21 10.27 14.07
N PHE A 232 -27.34 10.89 13.84
CA PHE A 232 -27.54 11.88 12.78
C PHE A 232 -28.29 13.10 13.35
N ASN A 233 -27.77 14.32 13.09
CA ASN A 233 -28.31 15.55 13.64
C ASN A 233 -28.57 15.48 15.17
N ASN A 234 -27.58 14.95 15.91
CA ASN A 234 -27.60 14.75 17.37
C ASN A 234 -28.74 13.82 17.85
N LYS A 235 -29.35 13.04 16.98
CA LYS A 235 -30.40 12.06 17.33
C LYS A 235 -29.92 10.65 16.99
N GLU A 236 -30.30 9.69 17.80
CA GLU A 236 -30.12 8.28 17.51
C GLU A 236 -31.03 7.87 16.35
N VAL A 237 -30.45 7.25 15.31
CA VAL A 237 -31.15 6.81 14.10
C VAL A 237 -31.03 5.30 13.84
N GLY A 238 -30.35 4.57 14.71
CA GLY A 238 -30.21 3.13 14.65
C GLY A 238 -29.03 2.61 15.45
N GLU A 239 -28.81 1.29 15.39
CA GLU A 239 -27.70 0.61 16.05
C GLU A 239 -26.70 0.08 15.01
N HIS A 240 -25.41 0.15 15.33
CA HIS A 240 -24.35 -0.47 14.55
C HIS A 240 -23.80 -1.74 15.24
N LYS A 241 -23.25 -2.64 14.47
CA LYS A 241 -22.75 -3.97 14.93
C LYS A 241 -21.38 -3.91 15.64
N GLY A 242 -20.78 -2.72 15.73
CA GLY A 242 -19.47 -2.48 16.35
C GLY A 242 -18.58 -1.62 15.46
N ILE A 243 -17.78 -0.77 16.07
CA ILE A 243 -16.89 0.19 15.39
C ILE A 243 -15.97 -0.45 14.34
N PRO A 244 -15.34 -1.63 14.58
CA PRO A 244 -14.38 -2.20 13.62
C PRO A 244 -14.97 -2.52 12.23
N PHE A 245 -16.29 -2.54 12.11
CA PHE A 245 -16.98 -2.92 10.87
C PHE A 245 -17.40 -1.75 10.00
N TYR A 246 -16.89 -0.54 10.30
CA TYR A 246 -17.26 0.67 9.57
C TYR A 246 -16.03 1.51 9.21
N THR A 247 -16.15 2.22 8.10
CA THR A 247 -15.09 3.10 7.58
C THR A 247 -15.68 4.47 7.25
N ILE A 248 -14.93 5.53 7.45
CA ILE A 248 -15.35 6.89 7.07
C ILE A 248 -15.63 6.95 5.57
N GLY A 249 -16.76 7.60 5.22
CA GLY A 249 -17.28 7.66 3.86
C GLY A 249 -18.14 6.46 3.44
N GLN A 250 -18.27 5.42 4.28
CA GLN A 250 -19.10 4.27 3.99
C GLN A 250 -20.57 4.68 3.90
N ARG A 251 -21.24 4.25 2.80
CA ARG A 251 -22.67 4.46 2.55
C ARG A 251 -23.47 3.17 2.67
N ARG A 252 -22.90 2.05 2.15
CA ARG A 252 -23.62 0.76 2.09
C ARG A 252 -23.37 -0.06 3.36
N GLY A 253 -24.30 -0.98 3.67
CA GLY A 253 -24.13 -1.88 4.81
C GLY A 253 -24.35 -1.23 6.18
N LEU A 254 -24.94 -0.03 6.26
CA LEU A 254 -25.26 0.62 7.52
C LEU A 254 -26.48 -0.05 8.24
N GLY A 255 -27.34 -0.73 7.50
CA GLY A 255 -28.51 -1.41 8.08
C GLY A 255 -29.60 -0.47 8.59
N ILE A 256 -29.60 0.79 8.15
CA ILE A 256 -30.61 1.79 8.49
C ILE A 256 -31.39 2.26 7.25
N SER A 257 -32.65 2.60 7.43
CA SER A 257 -33.49 3.22 6.39
C SER A 257 -33.78 4.65 6.78
N PHE A 258 -33.34 5.62 6.00
CA PHE A 258 -33.45 7.05 6.36
C PHE A 258 -33.80 7.92 5.15
N GLY A 259 -34.82 7.67 4.40
CA GLY A 259 -35.36 8.55 3.32
C GLY A 259 -34.34 9.20 2.35
N LYS A 260 -33.07 9.34 2.74
CA LYS A 260 -31.96 9.89 1.96
C LYS A 260 -30.65 9.15 2.26
N PRO A 261 -29.64 9.19 1.36
CA PRO A 261 -28.35 8.55 1.58
C PRO A 261 -27.58 9.22 2.73
N LEU A 262 -27.16 8.42 3.72
CA LEU A 262 -26.26 8.84 4.78
C LEU A 262 -24.90 8.14 4.63
N TYR A 263 -23.88 8.81 5.13
CA TYR A 263 -22.48 8.38 5.06
C TYR A 263 -21.86 8.42 6.45
N VAL A 264 -20.94 7.53 6.73
CA VAL A 264 -20.13 7.59 7.96
C VAL A 264 -19.23 8.83 7.89
N LYS A 265 -19.48 9.80 8.78
CA LYS A 265 -18.70 11.02 8.92
C LYS A 265 -17.57 10.88 9.93
N LYS A 266 -17.88 10.29 11.08
CA LYS A 266 -16.93 10.14 12.17
C LYS A 266 -17.22 8.89 12.96
N ILE A 267 -16.19 8.18 13.36
CA ILE A 267 -16.23 7.06 14.28
C ILE A 267 -15.67 7.54 15.62
N ASN A 268 -16.45 7.43 16.68
CA ASN A 268 -16.04 7.81 18.03
C ASN A 268 -15.93 6.56 18.91
N LYS A 269 -14.70 6.14 19.17
CA LYS A 269 -14.40 4.94 19.97
C LYS A 269 -14.80 5.10 21.43
N ASP A 270 -14.59 6.29 22.03
CA ASP A 270 -14.72 6.49 23.46
C ASP A 270 -16.18 6.30 23.96
N ASN A 271 -17.14 6.75 23.15
CA ASN A 271 -18.56 6.61 23.46
C ASN A 271 -19.27 5.58 22.59
N ASN A 272 -18.53 4.80 21.79
CA ASN A 272 -19.03 3.76 20.90
C ASN A 272 -20.17 4.27 19.98
N THR A 273 -19.96 5.42 19.33
CA THR A 273 -20.94 6.00 18.40
C THR A 273 -20.33 6.23 17.01
N ILE A 274 -21.18 6.12 15.99
CA ILE A 274 -20.85 6.45 14.61
C ILE A 274 -21.75 7.61 14.18
N ILE A 275 -21.14 8.73 13.85
CA ILE A 275 -21.83 9.91 13.36
C ILE A 275 -22.01 9.76 11.87
N LEU A 276 -23.25 9.87 11.44
CA LEU A 276 -23.63 9.89 10.03
C LEU A 276 -23.95 11.31 9.58
N ASP A 277 -23.71 11.59 8.29
CA ASP A 277 -24.09 12.87 7.70
C ASP A 277 -24.38 12.71 6.20
N GLU A 278 -24.88 13.75 5.58
CA GLU A 278 -25.05 13.83 4.13
C GLU A 278 -23.72 14.01 3.42
N LYS A 279 -23.68 13.74 2.12
CA LYS A 279 -22.45 13.74 1.33
C LYS A 279 -21.71 15.08 1.39
N GLU A 280 -22.44 16.18 1.37
CA GLU A 280 -21.89 17.53 1.37
C GLU A 280 -21.19 17.88 2.70
N ASN A 281 -21.64 17.28 3.79
CA ASN A 281 -21.16 17.55 5.14
C ASN A 281 -19.99 16.64 5.58
N ILE A 282 -19.57 15.69 4.73
CA ILE A 282 -18.38 14.85 4.98
C ILE A 282 -17.16 15.30 4.17
N LEU A 283 -17.24 16.47 3.55
CA LEU A 283 -16.16 17.10 2.83
C LEU A 283 -15.24 17.84 3.80
N GLU A 284 -13.94 17.64 3.65
CA GLU A 284 -12.93 18.28 4.50
C GLU A 284 -11.83 18.89 3.64
N ASN A 285 -11.36 20.10 4.04
CA ASN A 285 -10.27 20.78 3.35
C ASN A 285 -8.93 20.48 4.00
N LYS A 286 -8.90 20.23 5.33
CA LYS A 286 -7.67 20.07 6.10
C LYS A 286 -7.38 18.61 6.36
N VAL A 287 -6.11 18.27 6.29
CA VAL A 287 -5.60 16.93 6.59
C VAL A 287 -4.34 17.05 7.43
N SER A 288 -4.37 16.42 8.59
CA SER A 288 -3.21 16.24 9.45
C SER A 288 -2.64 14.85 9.29
N ALA A 289 -1.31 14.74 9.32
CA ALA A 289 -0.60 13.48 9.20
C ALA A 289 0.53 13.37 10.23
N LYS A 290 0.74 12.14 10.70
CA LYS A 290 1.85 11.74 11.55
C LYS A 290 2.65 10.60 10.94
N ASP A 291 3.69 10.14 11.66
CA ASP A 291 4.60 9.08 11.19
C ASP A 291 5.12 9.36 9.79
N ILE A 292 5.54 10.59 9.56
CA ILE A 292 5.90 11.10 8.24
C ILE A 292 7.26 10.60 7.78
N ASN A 293 7.42 10.51 6.45
CA ASN A 293 8.69 10.30 5.79
C ASN A 293 8.92 11.37 4.73
N PHE A 294 10.01 12.12 4.84
CA PHE A 294 10.48 13.03 3.80
C PHE A 294 11.25 12.26 2.74
N VAL A 295 10.74 12.25 1.51
CA VAL A 295 11.33 11.47 0.40
C VAL A 295 12.31 12.33 -0.40
N SER A 296 11.83 13.30 -1.17
CA SER A 296 12.68 14.09 -2.08
C SER A 296 13.24 15.38 -1.48
N LEU A 297 12.84 15.72 -0.25
CA LEU A 297 13.28 16.94 0.45
C LEU A 297 13.58 16.63 1.92
N HIS A 298 14.19 17.57 2.62
CA HIS A 298 14.52 17.45 4.04
C HIS A 298 13.42 17.97 4.96
N GLU A 299 12.63 18.93 4.48
CA GLU A 299 11.55 19.57 5.21
C GLU A 299 10.50 20.16 4.26
N LEU A 300 9.27 20.34 4.72
CA LEU A 300 8.22 21.10 4.06
C LEU A 300 8.19 22.52 4.64
N LYS A 301 7.96 23.51 3.77
CA LYS A 301 7.86 24.92 4.21
C LYS A 301 6.39 25.31 4.33
N VAL A 302 6.06 26.05 5.39
CA VAL A 302 4.72 26.64 5.54
C VAL A 302 4.41 27.54 4.35
N GLY A 303 3.20 27.42 3.79
CA GLY A 303 2.77 28.09 2.56
C GLY A 303 3.21 27.41 1.27
N GLN A 304 4.02 26.34 1.33
CA GLN A 304 4.44 25.61 0.13
C GLN A 304 3.23 24.97 -0.57
N ALA A 305 3.12 25.23 -1.89
CA ALA A 305 2.15 24.55 -2.74
C ALA A 305 2.63 23.11 -3.01
N VAL A 306 1.73 22.16 -2.88
CA VAL A 306 1.96 20.73 -3.10
C VAL A 306 0.73 20.10 -3.76
N PHE A 307 0.91 18.99 -4.46
CA PHE A 307 -0.20 18.14 -4.90
C PHE A 307 -0.34 16.97 -3.94
N ALA A 308 -1.54 16.71 -3.42
CA ALA A 308 -1.73 15.68 -2.41
C ALA A 308 -2.77 14.63 -2.83
N LYS A 309 -2.48 13.36 -2.52
CA LYS A 309 -3.41 12.23 -2.59
C LYS A 309 -3.68 11.70 -1.19
N ILE A 310 -4.95 11.41 -0.90
CA ILE A 310 -5.38 10.79 0.38
C ILE A 310 -5.80 9.33 0.23
N ARG A 311 -5.76 8.80 -0.99
CA ARG A 311 -6.02 7.39 -1.35
C ARG A 311 -5.23 7.01 -2.60
N TYR A 312 -5.01 5.71 -2.77
CA TYR A 312 -4.33 5.19 -3.96
C TYR A 312 -5.01 5.62 -5.27
N SER A 313 -6.33 5.46 -5.36
CA SER A 313 -7.13 5.80 -6.55
C SER A 313 -7.45 7.29 -6.71
N ASP A 314 -7.02 8.14 -5.77
CA ASP A 314 -7.31 9.57 -5.80
C ASP A 314 -6.45 10.29 -6.85
N LYS A 315 -6.97 11.40 -7.40
CA LYS A 315 -6.16 12.33 -8.19
C LYS A 315 -5.43 13.28 -7.25
N ALA A 316 -4.16 13.53 -7.56
CA ALA A 316 -3.38 14.54 -6.85
C ALA A 316 -4.06 15.92 -7.03
N THR A 317 -4.38 16.57 -5.92
CA THR A 317 -5.10 17.85 -5.87
C THR A 317 -4.22 18.87 -5.17
N LEU A 318 -4.26 20.11 -5.64
CA LEU A 318 -3.49 21.22 -5.08
C LEU A 318 -3.86 21.45 -3.62
N ALA A 319 -2.85 21.60 -2.80
CA ALA A 319 -2.95 21.90 -1.38
C ALA A 319 -1.80 22.82 -0.94
N HIS A 320 -1.93 23.44 0.22
CA HIS A 320 -0.87 24.24 0.82
C HIS A 320 -0.50 23.70 2.20
N VAL A 321 0.78 23.70 2.49
CA VAL A 321 1.30 23.30 3.80
C VAL A 321 0.96 24.37 4.83
N LEU A 322 0.19 23.99 5.86
CA LEU A 322 -0.17 24.90 6.97
C LEU A 322 0.84 24.82 8.11
N LYS A 323 1.30 23.58 8.41
CA LYS A 323 2.29 23.30 9.46
C LYS A 323 3.15 22.13 9.03
N SER A 324 4.39 22.10 9.49
CA SER A 324 5.27 20.95 9.34
C SER A 324 6.35 20.96 10.41
N ASP A 325 6.64 19.79 10.94
CA ASP A 325 7.79 19.50 11.80
C ASP A 325 8.42 18.15 11.40
N LYS A 326 9.27 17.57 12.26
CA LYS A 326 9.94 16.29 11.98
C LYS A 326 9.03 15.06 12.06
N HIS A 327 7.85 15.18 12.66
CA HIS A 327 6.96 14.08 13.00
C HIS A 327 5.58 14.19 12.37
N SER A 328 5.18 15.40 11.97
CA SER A 328 3.83 15.70 11.48
C SER A 328 3.83 16.82 10.43
N PHE A 329 2.77 16.85 9.64
CA PHE A 329 2.40 18.02 8.85
C PHE A 329 0.88 18.17 8.77
N GLU A 330 0.44 19.41 8.49
CA GLU A 330 -0.94 19.76 8.19
C GLU A 330 -0.99 20.46 6.84
N ILE A 331 -1.92 20.06 5.99
CA ILE A 331 -2.16 20.68 4.68
C ILE A 331 -3.62 21.12 4.56
N GLU A 332 -3.87 22.11 3.70
CA GLU A 332 -5.21 22.55 3.31
C GLU A 332 -5.36 22.44 1.79
N PHE A 333 -6.34 21.65 1.36
CA PHE A 333 -6.70 21.51 -0.04
C PHE A 333 -7.43 22.74 -0.55
N THR A 334 -7.18 23.11 -1.80
CA THR A 334 -7.92 24.18 -2.49
C THR A 334 -9.37 23.76 -2.80
N GLU A 335 -9.62 22.47 -2.93
CA GLU A 335 -10.95 21.87 -3.14
C GLU A 335 -11.21 20.81 -2.07
N PRO A 336 -12.41 20.80 -1.44
CA PRO A 336 -12.73 19.84 -0.40
C PRO A 336 -12.58 18.39 -0.84
N LYS A 337 -12.04 17.55 0.02
CA LYS A 337 -11.89 16.12 -0.18
C LYS A 337 -12.98 15.34 0.54
N ASN A 338 -13.50 14.33 -0.16
CA ASN A 338 -14.48 13.43 0.42
C ASN A 338 -13.80 12.35 1.27
N ALA A 339 -14.32 12.14 2.47
CA ALA A 339 -13.94 11.06 3.37
C ALA A 339 -12.41 10.99 3.63
N VAL A 340 -11.87 12.05 4.22
CA VAL A 340 -10.54 12.02 4.84
C VAL A 340 -10.57 10.96 5.94
N THR A 341 -9.77 9.90 5.78
CA THR A 341 -9.94 8.68 6.57
C THR A 341 -8.71 8.44 7.44
N PRO A 342 -8.82 8.55 8.78
CA PRO A 342 -7.74 8.21 9.69
C PRO A 342 -7.21 6.79 9.49
N GLY A 343 -5.88 6.63 9.51
CA GLY A 343 -5.20 5.37 9.23
C GLY A 343 -4.79 5.19 7.77
N GLN A 344 -5.43 5.88 6.83
CA GLN A 344 -4.96 5.95 5.44
C GLN A 344 -3.74 6.87 5.33
N SER A 345 -3.08 6.87 4.17
CA SER A 345 -1.94 7.74 3.91
C SER A 345 -2.37 9.04 3.22
N VAL A 346 -1.65 10.12 3.52
CA VAL A 346 -1.58 11.29 2.63
C VAL A 346 -0.19 11.37 2.05
N VAL A 347 -0.10 11.53 0.71
CA VAL A 347 1.18 11.59 -0.01
C VAL A 347 1.24 12.88 -0.81
N LEU A 348 2.33 13.63 -0.62
CA LEU A 348 2.57 14.94 -1.20
C LEU A 348 3.52 14.83 -2.39
N TYR A 349 3.19 15.51 -3.46
CA TYR A 349 3.95 15.53 -4.71
C TYR A 349 4.25 16.97 -5.12
N ASP A 350 5.31 17.16 -5.87
CA ASP A 350 5.52 18.39 -6.63
C ASP A 350 4.83 18.33 -8.01
N GLU A 351 4.95 19.42 -8.79
CA GLU A 351 4.37 19.54 -10.14
C GLU A 351 4.98 18.53 -11.14
N MET A 352 6.20 18.06 -10.89
CA MET A 352 6.90 17.10 -11.75
C MET A 352 6.63 15.63 -11.37
N GLY A 353 5.79 15.39 -10.34
CA GLY A 353 5.42 14.07 -9.86
C GLY A 353 6.46 13.40 -8.95
N TYR A 354 7.37 14.17 -8.35
CA TYR A 354 8.23 13.65 -7.28
C TYR A 354 7.47 13.59 -5.95
N VAL A 355 7.60 12.49 -5.26
CA VAL A 355 7.07 12.34 -3.90
C VAL A 355 7.92 13.20 -2.96
N LEU A 356 7.33 14.24 -2.39
CA LEU A 356 7.98 15.13 -1.43
C LEU A 356 8.02 14.49 -0.05
N ALA A 357 6.86 14.09 0.44
CA ALA A 357 6.67 13.45 1.74
C ALA A 357 5.38 12.62 1.75
N GLY A 358 5.23 11.77 2.74
CA GLY A 358 3.99 11.10 3.05
C GLY A 358 3.84 10.88 4.55
N GLY A 359 2.62 10.60 5.01
CA GLY A 359 2.31 10.33 6.40
C GLY A 359 0.99 9.60 6.56
N ILE A 360 0.69 9.18 7.78
CA ILE A 360 -0.56 8.53 8.16
C ILE A 360 -1.56 9.59 8.63
N ILE A 361 -2.73 9.63 8.03
CA ILE A 361 -3.84 10.56 8.37
C ILE A 361 -4.30 10.30 9.81
N GLU A 362 -4.47 11.39 10.58
CA GLU A 362 -4.96 11.37 11.96
C GLU A 362 -6.48 11.43 12.08
#